data_e6f1c753be5a0218b8546f96216c31d4
#
_entry.id   e6f1c753be5a0218b8546f96216c31d4
#
_cell.length_a   1.000
_cell.length_b   1.000
_cell.length_c   1.000
_cell.angle_alpha   90.00
_cell.angle_beta   90.00
_cell.angle_gamma   90.00
#
_symmetry.space_group_name_H-M   'P 1'
#
loop_
_entity.id
_entity.type
_entity.pdbx_description
1 polymer ?
#
loop_
_entity_poly.entity_id
_entity_poly.type
_entity_poly.pdbx_seq_one_letter_code
_entity_poly.pdbx_strand_id
1 'polypeptide(L)'
;RRQRQMCIRDSCLYVPATQLDLVSKYIGAGEDTPVRLNKLGGDQWQKTKAKAKAAAKDLAAGLIKLYAERKRLPGFAFAADSPWQQEFEESFEYAETDDQLRCIDEIKRDMESPAPMDRLLCGDVGFGKTEVALRAAMKCMLDGKQVAILVPTTVLAQQHYLTAMRRFATFPVTIDVLSRFRTPAQIKKTLFDLQSGKIDLIVGTHKLLQKDIHFHDLGLLIVDEEQRFGVTHKERLKELSRGVDVLTLSATPIPRTLNMALSGLRDMSTIEQPPQDRYPVQTFVLEHQDGILDEAMRRELARGGQVYYLHNLSLIHISEPT
;
A
#
# COMPACT_ATOMS: atom_id res chain seq x y z
N ARG A 1 15.88 -32.39 -31.23
CA ARG A 1 15.95 -31.24 -30.25
C ARG A 1 15.58 -29.99 -31.04
N ARG A 2 14.41 -29.38 -30.75
CA ARG A 2 14.01 -28.11 -31.38
C ARG A 2 14.66 -26.98 -30.58
N GLN A 3 15.51 -26.18 -31.22
CA GLN A 3 16.07 -24.93 -30.67
C GLN A 3 15.40 -23.76 -31.39
N ARG A 4 15.04 -22.69 -30.62
CA ARG A 4 14.61 -21.42 -31.20
C ARG A 4 15.81 -20.46 -31.24
N GLN A 5 15.97 -19.82 -32.38
CA GLN A 5 17.02 -18.84 -32.63
C GLN A 5 16.45 -17.43 -32.40
N MET A 6 17.11 -16.65 -31.58
CA MET A 6 16.83 -15.23 -31.41
C MET A 6 17.99 -14.39 -31.91
N CYS A 7 17.72 -13.44 -32.80
CA CYS A 7 18.71 -12.48 -33.29
C CYS A 7 18.54 -11.15 -32.62
N ILE A 8 19.61 -10.65 -31.99
CA ILE A 8 19.64 -9.33 -31.34
C ILE A 8 20.88 -8.60 -31.86
N ARG A 9 20.70 -7.58 -32.71
CA ARG A 9 21.77 -6.75 -33.28
C ARG A 9 22.96 -7.58 -33.76
N ASP A 10 22.80 -8.29 -34.83
CA ASP A 10 23.85 -9.11 -35.47
C ASP A 10 24.42 -10.26 -34.64
N SER A 11 23.80 -10.58 -33.53
CA SER A 11 24.17 -11.66 -32.64
C SER A 11 23.02 -12.66 -32.47
N CYS A 12 23.32 -13.98 -32.48
CA CYS A 12 22.34 -15.03 -32.28
C CYS A 12 22.53 -15.68 -30.90
N LEU A 13 21.45 -15.83 -30.17
CA LEU A 13 21.41 -16.63 -28.96
C LEU A 13 20.55 -17.86 -29.17
N TYR A 14 21.11 -19.02 -28.91
CA TYR A 14 20.38 -20.30 -28.98
C TYR A 14 19.84 -20.66 -27.61
N VAL A 15 18.51 -20.67 -27.48
CA VAL A 15 17.84 -21.02 -26.22
C VAL A 15 17.27 -22.44 -26.35
N PRO A 16 17.67 -23.38 -25.45
CA PRO A 16 17.08 -24.72 -25.43
C PRO A 16 15.56 -24.64 -25.23
N ALA A 17 14.81 -25.53 -25.86
CA ALA A 17 13.34 -25.54 -25.73
C ALA A 17 12.86 -25.72 -24.28
N THR A 18 13.68 -26.33 -23.42
CA THR A 18 13.43 -26.53 -21.98
C THR A 18 13.64 -25.27 -21.13
N GLN A 19 14.17 -24.17 -21.70
CA GLN A 19 14.47 -22.91 -21.02
C GLN A 19 13.72 -21.73 -21.66
N LEU A 20 12.66 -21.99 -22.41
CA LEU A 20 11.87 -20.94 -23.06
C LEU A 20 11.09 -20.07 -22.05
N ASP A 21 10.79 -20.61 -20.91
CA ASP A 21 10.20 -19.91 -19.74
C ASP A 21 11.09 -18.79 -19.18
N LEU A 22 12.42 -18.89 -19.38
CA LEU A 22 13.37 -17.83 -18.99
C LEU A 22 13.43 -16.65 -19.98
N VAL A 23 12.74 -16.75 -21.13
CA VAL A 23 12.73 -15.71 -22.16
C VAL A 23 11.38 -15.03 -22.19
N SER A 24 11.36 -13.76 -21.80
CA SER A 24 10.16 -12.91 -21.84
C SER A 24 10.30 -11.79 -22.86
N LYS A 25 9.17 -11.26 -23.34
CA LYS A 25 9.15 -10.05 -24.16
C LYS A 25 9.62 -8.88 -23.30
N TYR A 26 10.62 -8.14 -23.79
CA TYR A 26 11.04 -6.92 -23.12
C TYR A 26 9.94 -5.86 -23.22
N ILE A 27 9.46 -5.38 -22.08
CA ILE A 27 8.49 -4.29 -21.96
C ILE A 27 9.29 -3.07 -21.54
N GLY A 28 9.45 -2.10 -22.45
CA GLY A 28 10.11 -0.81 -22.16
C GLY A 28 9.24 0.08 -21.24
N ALA A 29 9.81 1.20 -20.78
CA ALA A 29 9.14 2.16 -19.89
C ALA A 29 7.98 2.96 -20.53
N GLY A 30 7.59 2.67 -21.78
CA GLY A 30 6.45 3.27 -22.52
C GLY A 30 6.41 2.75 -23.95
N GLU A 31 5.22 2.74 -24.54
CA GLU A 31 5.00 2.18 -25.90
C GLU A 31 5.78 2.92 -27.00
N ASP A 32 6.13 4.19 -26.80
CA ASP A 32 6.79 5.05 -27.79
C ASP A 32 8.30 5.25 -27.57
N THR A 33 8.90 4.60 -26.58
CA THR A 33 10.34 4.77 -26.31
C THR A 33 11.17 3.78 -27.12
N PRO A 34 12.06 4.22 -28.04
CA PRO A 34 12.89 3.31 -28.80
C PRO A 34 13.79 2.47 -27.86
N VAL A 35 13.55 1.17 -27.84
CA VAL A 35 14.30 0.22 -27.02
C VAL A 35 15.74 0.15 -27.52
N ARG A 36 16.71 0.58 -26.71
CA ARG A 36 18.13 0.40 -27.02
C ARG A 36 18.55 -1.03 -26.69
N LEU A 37 18.71 -1.83 -27.73
CA LEU A 37 19.20 -3.19 -27.59
C LEU A 37 20.72 -3.21 -27.36
N ASN A 38 21.16 -4.01 -26.42
CA ASN A 38 22.58 -4.25 -26.16
C ASN A 38 23.11 -5.37 -27.05
N LYS A 39 24.36 -5.25 -27.53
CA LYS A 39 25.04 -6.32 -28.29
C LYS A 39 25.41 -7.46 -27.34
N LEU A 40 25.10 -8.71 -27.72
CA LEU A 40 25.51 -9.90 -26.98
C LEU A 40 27.05 -10.03 -26.95
N GLY A 41 27.62 -10.33 -25.78
CA GLY A 41 29.08 -10.44 -25.59
C GLY A 41 29.83 -9.12 -25.48
N GLY A 42 29.14 -7.97 -25.51
CA GLY A 42 29.77 -6.65 -25.38
C GLY A 42 29.81 -6.15 -23.93
N ASP A 43 30.74 -5.24 -23.62
CA ASP A 43 30.91 -4.63 -22.28
C ASP A 43 29.75 -3.70 -21.87
N GLN A 44 28.89 -3.33 -22.81
CA GLN A 44 27.82 -2.36 -22.58
C GLN A 44 26.78 -2.85 -21.57
N TRP A 45 26.42 -4.14 -21.61
CA TRP A 45 25.56 -4.76 -20.62
C TRP A 45 26.21 -4.81 -19.22
N GLN A 46 27.49 -5.18 -19.17
CA GLN A 46 28.27 -5.19 -17.93
C GLN A 46 28.32 -3.81 -17.28
N LYS A 47 28.58 -2.75 -18.08
CA LYS A 47 28.57 -1.36 -17.62
C LYS A 47 27.18 -0.92 -17.13
N THR A 48 26.12 -1.28 -17.85
CA THR A 48 24.74 -0.97 -17.44
C THR A 48 24.39 -1.67 -16.13
N LYS A 49 24.73 -2.95 -15.99
CA LYS A 49 24.54 -3.74 -14.76
C LYS A 49 25.35 -3.15 -13.58
N ALA A 50 26.59 -2.78 -13.81
CA ALA A 50 27.43 -2.15 -12.78
C ALA A 50 26.87 -0.79 -12.33
N LYS A 51 26.40 0.05 -13.29
CA LYS A 51 25.76 1.34 -13.00
C LYS A 51 24.45 1.16 -12.20
N ALA A 52 23.63 0.19 -12.59
CA ALA A 52 22.39 -0.12 -11.87
C ALA A 52 22.69 -0.62 -10.45
N LYS A 53 23.71 -1.48 -10.28
CA LYS A 53 24.14 -1.98 -8.97
C LYS A 53 24.72 -0.87 -8.09
N ALA A 54 25.50 0.06 -8.64
CA ALA A 54 26.01 1.22 -7.93
C ALA A 54 24.86 2.14 -7.47
N ALA A 55 23.94 2.48 -8.38
CA ALA A 55 22.78 3.30 -8.05
C ALA A 55 21.89 2.66 -6.97
N ALA A 56 21.69 1.34 -7.02
CA ALA A 56 20.96 0.61 -5.97
C ALA A 56 21.70 0.64 -4.62
N LYS A 57 23.04 0.55 -4.62
CA LYS A 57 23.85 0.65 -3.41
C LYS A 57 23.78 2.05 -2.80
N ASP A 58 23.87 3.09 -3.62
CA ASP A 58 23.79 4.49 -3.16
C ASP A 58 22.39 4.79 -2.59
N LEU A 59 21.33 4.28 -3.24
CA LEU A 59 19.96 4.39 -2.74
C LEU A 59 19.82 3.68 -1.38
N ALA A 60 20.35 2.47 -1.24
CA ALA A 60 20.32 1.71 0.02
C ALA A 60 21.08 2.45 1.13
N ALA A 61 22.27 2.99 0.84
CA ALA A 61 23.04 3.78 1.81
C ALA A 61 22.29 5.04 2.26
N GLY A 62 21.63 5.74 1.32
CA GLY A 62 20.77 6.88 1.62
C GLY A 62 19.58 6.52 2.52
N LEU A 63 18.94 5.38 2.27
CA LEU A 63 17.86 4.87 3.11
C LEU A 63 18.35 4.52 4.51
N ILE A 64 19.45 3.78 4.65
CA ILE A 64 20.03 3.41 5.96
C ILE A 64 20.32 4.67 6.79
N LYS A 65 20.92 5.70 6.18
CA LYS A 65 21.19 6.97 6.87
C LYS A 65 19.89 7.63 7.34
N LEU A 66 18.87 7.68 6.51
CA LEU A 66 17.59 8.29 6.81
C LEU A 66 16.87 7.57 7.95
N TYR A 67 16.86 6.24 7.97
CA TYR A 67 16.29 5.45 9.06
C TYR A 67 17.08 5.59 10.38
N ALA A 68 18.42 5.64 10.28
CA ALA A 68 19.26 5.88 11.46
C ALA A 68 19.03 7.28 12.06
N GLU A 69 18.85 8.29 11.22
CA GLU A 69 18.48 9.65 11.66
C GLU A 69 17.10 9.66 12.31
N ARG A 70 16.11 8.96 11.74
CA ARG A 70 14.77 8.87 12.30
C ARG A 70 14.75 8.21 13.68
N LYS A 71 15.47 7.10 13.88
CA LYS A 71 15.59 6.42 15.19
C LYS A 71 16.25 7.28 16.29
N ARG A 72 16.93 8.37 15.91
CA ARG A 72 17.53 9.33 16.86
C ARG A 72 16.61 10.50 17.21
N LEU A 73 15.53 10.70 16.44
CA LEU A 73 14.58 11.76 16.76
C LEU A 73 13.73 11.32 17.96
N PRO A 74 13.43 12.22 18.89
CA PRO A 74 12.46 11.93 19.93
C PRO A 74 11.08 11.78 19.29
N GLY A 75 10.40 10.70 19.59
CA GLY A 75 8.99 10.45 19.30
C GLY A 75 8.12 10.75 20.51
N PHE A 76 6.84 10.48 20.38
CA PHE A 76 5.90 10.50 21.48
C PHE A 76 5.65 9.04 21.93
N ALA A 77 5.87 8.75 23.21
CA ALA A 77 5.54 7.44 23.78
C ALA A 77 4.07 7.48 24.23
N PHE A 78 3.21 6.75 23.54
CA PHE A 78 1.80 6.63 23.88
C PHE A 78 1.60 5.86 25.18
N ALA A 79 0.54 6.18 25.92
CA ALA A 79 0.19 5.51 27.16
C ALA A 79 -0.20 4.04 26.90
N ALA A 80 -0.09 3.20 27.94
CA ALA A 80 -0.63 1.85 27.92
C ALA A 80 -2.14 1.86 27.68
N ASP A 81 -2.68 0.72 27.22
CA ASP A 81 -4.09 0.63 26.85
C ASP A 81 -5.02 1.00 28.00
N SER A 82 -5.94 1.88 27.71
CA SER A 82 -7.00 2.29 28.63
C SER A 82 -8.24 1.39 28.50
N PRO A 83 -9.19 1.41 29.43
CA PRO A 83 -10.47 0.69 29.29
C PRO A 83 -11.22 1.03 28.00
N TRP A 84 -11.11 2.24 27.48
CA TRP A 84 -11.73 2.65 26.23
C TRP A 84 -11.09 1.98 25.00
N GLN A 85 -9.78 1.72 25.06
CA GLN A 85 -9.11 0.94 24.03
C GLN A 85 -9.61 -0.50 24.02
N GLN A 86 -9.78 -1.11 25.19
CA GLN A 86 -10.30 -2.48 25.33
C GLN A 86 -11.74 -2.57 24.82
N GLU A 87 -12.61 -1.63 25.22
CA GLU A 87 -14.01 -1.55 24.74
C GLU A 87 -14.08 -1.41 23.23
N PHE A 88 -13.20 -0.56 22.64
CA PHE A 88 -13.09 -0.43 21.19
C PHE A 88 -12.70 -1.74 20.53
N GLU A 89 -11.76 -2.49 21.05
CA GLU A 89 -11.31 -3.78 20.50
C GLU A 89 -12.37 -4.85 20.65
N GLU A 90 -13.00 -4.97 21.82
CA GLU A 90 -14.08 -5.93 22.09
C GLU A 90 -15.34 -5.67 21.25
N SER A 91 -15.58 -4.43 20.81
CA SER A 91 -16.70 -4.08 19.93
C SER A 91 -16.50 -4.52 18.46
N PHE A 92 -15.41 -5.20 18.14
CA PHE A 92 -15.18 -5.73 16.79
C PHE A 92 -16.05 -6.96 16.54
N GLU A 93 -16.81 -6.96 15.43
CA GLU A 93 -17.82 -7.96 15.12
C GLU A 93 -17.27 -9.34 14.71
N TYR A 94 -15.98 -9.41 14.38
CA TYR A 94 -15.33 -10.63 13.85
C TYR A 94 -14.30 -11.14 14.82
N ALA A 95 -14.08 -12.46 14.80
CA ALA A 95 -12.97 -13.07 15.53
C ALA A 95 -11.64 -12.74 14.83
N GLU A 96 -10.68 -12.24 15.61
CA GLU A 96 -9.34 -11.95 15.13
C GLU A 96 -8.56 -13.25 14.87
N THR A 97 -7.65 -13.19 13.91
CA THR A 97 -6.66 -14.25 13.71
C THR A 97 -5.46 -14.02 14.65
N ASP A 98 -4.71 -15.08 14.94
CA ASP A 98 -3.49 -14.99 15.76
C ASP A 98 -2.48 -14.01 15.18
N ASP A 99 -2.39 -13.93 13.84
CA ASP A 99 -1.53 -12.98 13.15
C ASP A 99 -1.97 -11.54 13.34
N GLN A 100 -3.29 -11.28 13.32
CA GLN A 100 -3.83 -9.93 13.57
C GLN A 100 -3.51 -9.49 14.99
N LEU A 101 -3.75 -10.34 15.99
CA LEU A 101 -3.44 -10.05 17.39
C LEU A 101 -1.95 -9.77 17.60
N ARG A 102 -1.09 -10.62 17.04
CA ARG A 102 0.37 -10.42 17.09
C ARG A 102 0.77 -9.06 16.47
N CYS A 103 0.23 -8.72 15.28
CA CYS A 103 0.53 -7.46 14.62
C CYS A 103 0.05 -6.24 15.44
N ILE A 104 -1.12 -6.34 16.08
CA ILE A 104 -1.65 -5.31 16.99
C ILE A 104 -0.69 -5.09 18.15
N ASP A 105 -0.25 -6.16 18.81
CA ASP A 105 0.68 -6.08 19.93
C ASP A 105 2.05 -5.50 19.54
N GLU A 106 2.55 -5.85 18.35
CA GLU A 106 3.80 -5.31 17.84
C GLU A 106 3.69 -3.79 17.59
N ILE A 107 2.59 -3.33 16.98
CA ILE A 107 2.32 -1.93 16.71
C ILE A 107 2.17 -1.15 18.02
N LYS A 108 1.40 -1.64 18.97
CA LYS A 108 1.20 -1.00 20.28
C LYS A 108 2.51 -0.82 21.03
N ARG A 109 3.37 -1.86 21.04
CA ARG A 109 4.71 -1.79 21.68
C ARG A 109 5.60 -0.75 21.02
N ASP A 110 5.55 -0.62 19.69
CA ASP A 110 6.31 0.43 19.01
C ASP A 110 5.78 1.82 19.37
N MET A 111 4.46 2.02 19.41
CA MET A 111 3.84 3.29 19.78
C MET A 111 4.13 3.68 21.24
N GLU A 112 4.31 2.72 22.14
CA GLU A 112 4.69 2.95 23.55
C GLU A 112 6.19 3.25 23.72
N SER A 113 6.98 3.09 22.67
CA SER A 113 8.41 3.40 22.65
C SER A 113 8.65 4.92 22.52
N PRO A 114 9.71 5.46 23.11
CA PRO A 114 10.08 6.88 22.93
C PRO A 114 10.64 7.18 21.54
N ALA A 115 10.92 6.17 20.70
CA ALA A 115 11.35 6.36 19.33
C ALA A 115 10.15 6.31 18.37
N PRO A 116 10.06 7.20 17.36
CA PRO A 116 8.92 7.22 16.45
C PRO A 116 8.86 5.93 15.64
N MET A 117 7.69 5.28 15.68
CA MET A 117 7.42 4.05 14.92
C MET A 117 7.55 4.29 13.42
N ASP A 118 8.15 3.34 12.70
CA ASP A 118 8.07 3.21 11.24
C ASP A 118 7.87 1.75 10.88
N ARG A 119 6.61 1.32 10.87
CA ARG A 119 6.26 -0.09 10.67
C ARG A 119 5.48 -0.29 9.38
N LEU A 120 5.81 -1.36 8.67
CA LEU A 120 5.10 -1.83 7.50
C LEU A 120 4.22 -3.03 7.87
N LEU A 121 2.92 -2.89 7.71
CA LEU A 121 1.95 -3.98 7.88
C LEU A 121 1.60 -4.57 6.51
N CYS A 122 2.05 -5.80 6.28
CA CYS A 122 1.78 -6.58 5.07
C CYS A 122 0.67 -7.60 5.32
N GLY A 123 -0.16 -7.82 4.32
CA GLY A 123 -1.19 -8.86 4.34
C GLY A 123 -2.03 -8.75 3.09
N ASP A 124 -2.61 -9.85 2.63
CA ASP A 124 -3.44 -9.83 1.42
C ASP A 124 -4.72 -8.97 1.60
N VAL A 125 -5.40 -8.69 0.50
CA VAL A 125 -6.67 -7.94 0.51
C VAL A 125 -7.70 -8.70 1.35
N GLY A 126 -8.37 -8.00 2.27
CA GLY A 126 -9.36 -8.61 3.16
C GLY A 126 -8.79 -9.30 4.41
N PHE A 127 -7.48 -9.22 4.68
CA PHE A 127 -6.86 -9.79 5.90
C PHE A 127 -6.97 -8.88 7.15
N GLY A 128 -7.82 -7.87 7.11
CA GLY A 128 -8.10 -7.04 8.29
C GLY A 128 -7.06 -5.96 8.60
N LYS A 129 -6.13 -5.64 7.69
CA LYS A 129 -5.14 -4.56 7.90
C LYS A 129 -5.75 -3.24 8.36
N THR A 130 -6.92 -2.89 7.83
CA THR A 130 -7.63 -1.65 8.21
C THR A 130 -8.05 -1.66 9.66
N GLU A 131 -8.55 -2.79 10.19
CA GLU A 131 -8.92 -2.90 11.60
C GLU A 131 -7.69 -2.73 12.52
N VAL A 132 -6.57 -3.38 12.18
CA VAL A 132 -5.31 -3.21 12.90
C VAL A 132 -4.89 -1.74 12.94
N ALA A 133 -5.00 -1.05 11.80
CA ALA A 133 -4.68 0.38 11.72
C ALA A 133 -5.64 1.27 12.52
N LEU A 134 -6.93 0.93 12.57
CA LEU A 134 -7.91 1.68 13.36
C LEU A 134 -7.72 1.50 14.88
N ARG A 135 -7.22 0.35 15.34
CA ARG A 135 -6.82 0.15 16.74
C ARG A 135 -5.62 1.00 17.13
N ALA A 136 -4.63 1.12 16.25
CA ALA A 136 -3.53 2.07 16.43
C ALA A 136 -4.03 3.53 16.42
N ALA A 137 -4.99 3.85 15.55
CA ALA A 137 -5.62 5.18 15.51
C ALA A 137 -6.35 5.51 16.82
N MET A 138 -7.12 4.55 17.38
CA MET A 138 -7.79 4.74 18.67
C MET A 138 -6.80 5.05 19.78
N LYS A 139 -5.71 4.27 19.88
CA LYS A 139 -4.64 4.50 20.88
C LYS A 139 -4.05 5.91 20.79
N CYS A 140 -3.79 6.38 19.57
CA CYS A 140 -3.28 7.71 19.31
C CYS A 140 -4.27 8.83 19.75
N MET A 141 -5.55 8.67 19.41
CA MET A 141 -6.59 9.64 19.72
C MET A 141 -6.89 9.70 21.23
N LEU A 142 -6.78 8.59 21.95
CA LEU A 142 -6.95 8.55 23.41
C LEU A 142 -5.91 9.40 24.15
N ASP A 143 -4.72 9.58 23.60
CA ASP A 143 -3.69 10.48 24.12
C ASP A 143 -3.81 11.93 23.57
N GLY A 144 -4.96 12.27 22.97
CA GLY A 144 -5.27 13.61 22.48
C GLY A 144 -4.55 14.03 21.23
N LYS A 145 -3.93 13.10 20.49
CA LYS A 145 -3.22 13.40 19.24
C LYS A 145 -4.07 13.07 18.01
N GLN A 146 -3.77 13.77 16.92
CA GLN A 146 -4.46 13.60 15.66
C GLN A 146 -3.90 12.43 14.84
N VAL A 147 -4.79 11.80 14.07
CA VAL A 147 -4.46 10.72 13.14
C VAL A 147 -4.76 11.14 11.70
N ALA A 148 -3.83 10.86 10.79
CA ALA A 148 -4.05 11.05 9.36
C ALA A 148 -3.99 9.70 8.63
N ILE A 149 -5.00 9.39 7.82
CA ILE A 149 -5.02 8.23 6.91
C ILE A 149 -4.83 8.73 5.48
N LEU A 150 -3.70 8.42 4.89
CA LEU A 150 -3.35 8.78 3.53
C LEU A 150 -3.59 7.62 2.57
N VAL A 151 -4.39 7.86 1.53
CA VAL A 151 -4.76 6.85 0.53
C VAL A 151 -4.54 7.37 -0.90
N PRO A 152 -4.28 6.48 -1.89
CA PRO A 152 -3.93 6.92 -3.25
C PRO A 152 -5.10 7.47 -4.07
N THR A 153 -6.35 7.07 -3.77
CA THR A 153 -7.52 7.46 -4.57
C THR A 153 -8.66 8.03 -3.72
N THR A 154 -9.50 8.83 -4.35
CA THR A 154 -10.68 9.41 -3.69
C THR A 154 -11.73 8.37 -3.32
N VAL A 155 -11.81 7.27 -4.06
CA VAL A 155 -12.73 6.16 -3.75
C VAL A 155 -12.29 5.47 -2.47
N LEU A 156 -10.99 5.17 -2.34
CA LEU A 156 -10.42 4.60 -1.11
C LEU A 156 -10.57 5.58 0.07
N ALA A 157 -10.40 6.89 -0.14
CA ALA A 157 -10.62 7.87 0.91
C ALA A 157 -12.05 7.82 1.44
N GLN A 158 -13.04 7.73 0.55
CA GLN A 158 -14.44 7.60 0.96
C GLN A 158 -14.70 6.27 1.67
N GLN A 159 -14.12 5.18 1.19
CA GLN A 159 -14.27 3.86 1.81
C GLN A 159 -13.68 3.83 3.23
N HIS A 160 -12.44 4.29 3.41
CA HIS A 160 -11.83 4.37 4.74
C HIS A 160 -12.59 5.31 5.68
N TYR A 161 -13.06 6.45 5.17
CA TYR A 161 -13.88 7.38 5.94
C TYR A 161 -15.16 6.72 6.46
N LEU A 162 -15.91 6.04 5.59
CA LEU A 162 -17.17 5.35 5.98
C LEU A 162 -16.89 4.18 6.94
N THR A 163 -15.81 3.45 6.76
CA THR A 163 -15.40 2.37 7.66
C THR A 163 -15.03 2.93 9.03
N ALA A 164 -14.23 4.00 9.09
CA ALA A 164 -13.90 4.67 10.33
C ALA A 164 -15.14 5.23 11.04
N MET A 165 -16.02 5.93 10.32
CA MET A 165 -17.28 6.45 10.89
C MET A 165 -18.14 5.36 11.53
N ARG A 166 -18.23 4.18 10.90
CA ARG A 166 -18.98 3.04 11.48
C ARG A 166 -18.27 2.47 12.71
N ARG A 167 -16.97 2.29 12.61
CA ARG A 167 -16.17 1.64 13.65
C ARG A 167 -16.08 2.50 14.93
N PHE A 168 -16.05 3.82 14.79
CA PHE A 168 -15.97 4.77 15.89
C PHE A 168 -17.35 5.36 16.29
N ALA A 169 -18.46 4.82 15.79
CA ALA A 169 -19.78 5.43 15.96
C ALA A 169 -20.21 5.62 17.43
N THR A 170 -19.73 4.79 18.35
CA THR A 170 -20.05 4.83 19.78
C THR A 170 -19.03 5.66 20.60
N PHE A 171 -17.97 6.15 19.98
CA PHE A 171 -16.90 6.90 20.66
C PHE A 171 -16.96 8.38 20.30
N PRO A 172 -16.61 9.28 21.25
CA PRO A 172 -16.67 10.73 21.05
C PRO A 172 -15.48 11.24 20.25
N VAL A 173 -15.26 10.72 19.04
CA VAL A 173 -14.18 11.12 18.13
C VAL A 173 -14.75 11.82 16.91
N THR A 174 -14.07 12.85 16.44
CA THR A 174 -14.45 13.63 15.27
C THR A 174 -13.64 13.19 14.05
N ILE A 175 -14.33 12.66 13.06
CA ILE A 175 -13.71 12.14 11.83
C ILE A 175 -14.14 12.97 10.64
N ASP A 176 -13.22 13.36 9.78
CA ASP A 176 -13.54 14.05 8.52
C ASP A 176 -12.71 13.50 7.35
N VAL A 177 -13.08 13.90 6.12
CA VAL A 177 -12.42 13.46 4.89
C VAL A 177 -12.05 14.63 4.00
N LEU A 178 -10.80 14.64 3.52
CA LEU A 178 -10.29 15.64 2.58
C LEU A 178 -10.12 15.03 1.19
N SER A 179 -11.12 15.22 0.33
CA SER A 179 -11.13 14.69 -1.03
C SER A 179 -11.66 15.71 -2.04
N ARG A 180 -11.54 15.39 -3.33
CA ARG A 180 -12.09 16.23 -4.41
C ARG A 180 -13.63 16.26 -4.45
N PHE A 181 -14.31 15.38 -3.73
CA PHE A 181 -15.77 15.35 -3.65
C PHE A 181 -16.34 16.39 -2.66
N ARG A 182 -15.47 17.04 -1.87
CA ARG A 182 -15.87 18.12 -0.97
C ARG A 182 -15.90 19.46 -1.69
N THR A 183 -16.87 20.28 -1.35
CA THR A 183 -16.96 21.66 -1.85
C THR A 183 -15.83 22.51 -1.29
N PRO A 184 -15.45 23.63 -1.94
CA PRO A 184 -14.42 24.54 -1.43
C PRO A 184 -14.71 25.06 -0.02
N ALA A 185 -15.98 25.33 0.30
CA ALA A 185 -16.41 25.76 1.64
C ALA A 185 -16.20 24.67 2.69
N GLN A 186 -16.55 23.43 2.37
CA GLN A 186 -16.30 22.27 3.25
C GLN A 186 -14.80 22.04 3.46
N ILE A 187 -13.99 22.13 2.39
CA ILE A 187 -12.53 22.00 2.51
C ILE A 187 -11.97 23.04 3.46
N LYS A 188 -12.37 24.32 3.30
CA LYS A 188 -11.91 25.41 4.17
C LYS A 188 -12.29 25.18 5.63
N LYS A 189 -13.51 24.69 5.88
CA LYS A 189 -13.96 24.33 7.24
C LYS A 189 -13.12 23.17 7.80
N THR A 190 -12.96 22.09 7.05
CA THR A 190 -12.16 20.91 7.45
C THR A 190 -10.73 21.33 7.81
N LEU A 191 -10.08 22.18 7.01
CA LEU A 191 -8.73 22.66 7.27
C LEU A 191 -8.65 23.51 8.56
N PHE A 192 -9.62 24.38 8.78
CA PHE A 192 -9.72 25.17 10.01
C PHE A 192 -9.93 24.29 11.25
N ASP A 193 -10.86 23.32 11.16
CA ASP A 193 -11.16 22.41 12.24
C ASP A 193 -9.99 21.46 12.53
N LEU A 194 -9.22 21.04 11.50
CA LEU A 194 -7.99 20.25 11.63
C LEU A 194 -6.90 21.03 12.37
N GLN A 195 -6.65 22.27 11.96
CA GLN A 195 -5.64 23.14 12.58
C GLN A 195 -6.01 23.54 14.02
N SER A 196 -7.29 23.63 14.33
CA SER A 196 -7.77 23.94 15.68
C SER A 196 -7.86 22.74 16.62
N GLY A 197 -7.52 21.53 16.16
CA GLY A 197 -7.56 20.31 16.98
C GLY A 197 -8.96 19.74 17.19
N LYS A 198 -9.97 20.17 16.42
CA LYS A 198 -11.34 19.64 16.52
C LYS A 198 -11.55 18.34 15.79
N ILE A 199 -10.66 17.98 14.85
CA ILE A 199 -10.70 16.73 14.11
C ILE A 199 -9.64 15.82 14.70
N ASP A 200 -10.06 14.65 15.16
CA ASP A 200 -9.18 13.64 15.74
C ASP A 200 -8.61 12.73 14.65
N LEU A 201 -9.42 12.35 13.66
CA LEU A 201 -9.00 11.51 12.55
C LEU A 201 -9.40 12.14 11.21
N ILE A 202 -8.42 12.32 10.32
CA ILE A 202 -8.66 12.79 8.97
C ILE A 202 -8.24 11.75 7.94
N VAL A 203 -9.14 11.46 6.99
CA VAL A 203 -8.84 10.61 5.84
C VAL A 203 -8.66 11.47 4.60
N GLY A 204 -7.65 11.21 3.79
CA GLY A 204 -7.50 11.97 2.55
C GLY A 204 -6.52 11.39 1.56
N THR A 205 -6.48 12.02 0.39
CA THR A 205 -5.54 11.67 -0.67
C THR A 205 -4.26 12.51 -0.55
N HIS A 206 -3.42 12.52 -1.58
CA HIS A 206 -2.23 13.38 -1.67
C HIS A 206 -2.50 14.87 -1.33
N LYS A 207 -3.75 15.30 -1.26
CA LYS A 207 -4.12 16.63 -0.75
C LYS A 207 -3.62 16.85 0.68
N LEU A 208 -3.62 15.83 1.54
CA LEU A 208 -3.09 15.92 2.91
C LEU A 208 -1.59 16.25 2.97
N LEU A 209 -0.87 16.09 1.86
CA LEU A 209 0.55 16.40 1.76
C LEU A 209 0.82 17.83 1.23
N GLN A 210 -0.19 18.64 1.00
CA GLN A 210 -0.03 20.02 0.52
C GLN A 210 0.55 20.92 1.63
N LYS A 211 1.28 21.97 1.23
CA LYS A 211 2.01 22.86 2.16
C LYS A 211 1.09 23.70 3.06
N ASP A 212 -0.12 23.92 2.63
CA ASP A 212 -1.16 24.70 3.30
C ASP A 212 -1.92 23.91 4.37
N ILE A 213 -1.61 22.62 4.52
CA ILE A 213 -2.23 21.78 5.53
C ILE A 213 -1.39 21.77 6.80
N HIS A 214 -2.01 22.19 7.89
CA HIS A 214 -1.41 22.23 9.21
C HIS A 214 -2.25 21.40 10.16
N PHE A 215 -1.60 20.45 10.81
CA PHE A 215 -2.17 19.68 11.91
C PHE A 215 -1.96 20.45 13.22
N HIS A 216 -2.86 20.27 14.17
CA HIS A 216 -2.67 20.80 15.53
C HIS A 216 -1.58 20.01 16.25
N ASP A 217 -1.76 18.69 16.34
CA ASP A 217 -0.79 17.77 16.95
C ASP A 217 -0.91 16.37 16.32
N LEU A 218 -0.22 16.14 15.20
CA LEU A 218 -0.24 14.86 14.51
C LEU A 218 0.61 13.83 15.26
N GLY A 219 0.00 12.74 15.73
CA GLY A 219 0.69 11.65 16.43
C GLY A 219 0.90 10.41 15.56
N LEU A 220 -0.05 10.10 14.68
CA LEU A 220 0.02 8.89 13.83
C LEU A 220 -0.35 9.20 12.38
N LEU A 221 0.49 8.73 11.47
CA LEU A 221 0.27 8.77 10.03
C LEU A 221 0.12 7.35 9.48
N ILE A 222 -1.06 6.99 9.02
CA ILE A 222 -1.35 5.72 8.35
C ILE A 222 -1.30 5.95 6.85
N VAL A 223 -0.50 5.16 6.13
CA VAL A 223 -0.32 5.27 4.68
C VAL A 223 -0.75 3.96 4.02
N ASP A 224 -1.82 4.01 3.25
CA ASP A 224 -2.27 2.85 2.49
C ASP A 224 -1.71 2.86 1.07
N GLU A 225 -1.16 1.71 0.61
CA GLU A 225 -0.61 1.53 -0.73
C GLU A 225 0.48 2.58 -1.10
N GLU A 226 1.47 2.80 -0.23
CA GLU A 226 2.56 3.77 -0.40
C GLU A 226 3.23 3.72 -1.78
N GLN A 227 3.31 2.54 -2.40
CA GLN A 227 3.92 2.34 -3.71
C GLN A 227 3.22 3.13 -4.84
N ARG A 228 1.96 3.51 -4.66
CA ARG A 228 1.18 4.29 -5.63
C ARG A 228 1.45 5.80 -5.58
N PHE A 229 2.21 6.27 -4.59
CA PHE A 229 2.58 7.68 -4.49
C PHE A 229 3.83 8.00 -5.31
N GLY A 230 3.80 9.13 -6.03
CA GLY A 230 4.94 9.65 -6.79
C GLY A 230 6.08 10.16 -5.89
N VAL A 231 7.24 10.41 -6.50
CA VAL A 231 8.47 10.81 -5.79
C VAL A 231 8.25 12.05 -4.93
N THR A 232 7.64 13.10 -5.49
CA THR A 232 7.38 14.37 -4.77
C THR A 232 6.49 14.17 -3.54
N HIS A 233 5.48 13.29 -3.65
CA HIS A 233 4.62 12.96 -2.51
C HIS A 233 5.38 12.20 -1.42
N LYS A 234 6.30 11.32 -1.79
CA LYS A 234 7.15 10.58 -0.84
C LYS A 234 8.11 11.50 -0.09
N GLU A 235 8.64 12.53 -0.74
CA GLU A 235 9.46 13.55 -0.06
C GLU A 235 8.65 14.32 0.98
N ARG A 236 7.44 14.74 0.62
CA ARG A 236 6.54 15.42 1.56
C ARG A 236 6.10 14.51 2.71
N LEU A 237 5.85 13.24 2.41
CA LEU A 237 5.54 12.25 3.43
C LEU A 237 6.67 12.17 4.47
N LYS A 238 7.94 12.16 4.03
CA LYS A 238 9.11 12.16 4.91
C LYS A 238 9.19 13.42 5.79
N GLU A 239 8.83 14.58 5.25
CA GLU A 239 8.79 15.82 6.03
C GLU A 239 7.72 15.76 7.12
N LEU A 240 6.49 15.33 6.75
CA LEU A 240 5.36 15.22 7.66
C LEU A 240 5.58 14.17 8.76
N SER A 241 6.33 13.11 8.45
CA SER A 241 6.58 11.99 9.36
C SER A 241 7.73 12.22 10.37
N ARG A 242 8.34 13.42 10.42
CA ARG A 242 9.39 13.69 11.40
C ARG A 242 8.83 13.72 12.81
N GLY A 243 9.29 12.78 13.66
CA GLY A 243 8.82 12.66 15.05
C GLY A 243 7.38 12.15 15.20
N VAL A 244 6.76 11.71 14.11
CA VAL A 244 5.40 11.15 14.05
C VAL A 244 5.49 9.66 13.78
N ASP A 245 4.64 8.87 14.42
CA ASP A 245 4.52 7.44 14.14
C ASP A 245 3.94 7.20 12.75
N VAL A 246 4.52 6.26 12.02
CA VAL A 246 4.08 5.89 10.68
C VAL A 246 3.77 4.41 10.60
N LEU A 247 2.54 4.11 10.21
CA LEU A 247 2.07 2.77 9.89
C LEU A 247 1.73 2.70 8.40
N THR A 248 2.49 1.94 7.64
CA THR A 248 2.21 1.73 6.21
C THR A 248 1.50 0.40 6.01
N LEU A 249 0.42 0.41 5.23
CA LEU A 249 -0.34 -0.77 4.86
C LEU A 249 0.01 -1.18 3.43
N SER A 250 0.22 -2.46 3.18
CA SER A 250 0.45 -2.99 1.83
C SER A 250 -0.27 -4.32 1.61
N ALA A 251 -0.90 -4.45 0.44
CA ALA A 251 -1.52 -5.71 0.01
C ALA A 251 -0.54 -6.62 -0.76
N THR A 252 0.61 -6.10 -1.19
CA THR A 252 1.59 -6.90 -1.92
C THR A 252 2.48 -7.65 -0.94
N PRO A 253 2.47 -8.99 -0.94
CA PRO A 253 3.41 -9.77 -0.15
C PRO A 253 4.84 -9.42 -0.60
N ILE A 254 5.66 -8.93 0.32
CA ILE A 254 7.07 -8.68 0.02
C ILE A 254 7.76 -10.03 -0.04
N PRO A 255 8.46 -10.38 -1.16
CA PRO A 255 9.20 -11.63 -1.24
C PRO A 255 10.15 -11.79 -0.05
N ARG A 256 10.29 -13.00 0.49
CA ARG A 256 11.14 -13.29 1.68
C ARG A 256 12.54 -12.69 1.59
N THR A 257 13.14 -12.69 0.42
CA THR A 257 14.46 -12.08 0.17
C THR A 257 14.50 -10.56 0.34
N LEU A 258 13.42 -9.86 -0.03
CA LEU A 258 13.30 -8.43 0.19
C LEU A 258 12.99 -8.12 1.67
N ASN A 259 12.21 -8.98 2.32
CA ASN A 259 11.93 -8.93 3.74
C ASN A 259 13.23 -9.04 4.57
N MET A 260 14.11 -9.99 4.26
CA MET A 260 15.42 -10.15 4.92
C MET A 260 16.36 -8.97 4.66
N ALA A 261 16.27 -8.32 3.52
CA ALA A 261 17.05 -7.13 3.20
C ALA A 261 16.53 -5.86 3.89
N LEU A 262 15.22 -5.79 4.16
CA LEU A 262 14.56 -4.68 4.85
C LEU A 262 14.49 -4.88 6.37
N SER A 263 14.66 -6.09 6.88
CA SER A 263 14.51 -6.46 8.30
C SER A 263 15.47 -5.80 9.28
N GLY A 264 16.32 -4.91 8.85
CA GLY A 264 17.14 -4.05 9.71
C GLY A 264 16.90 -2.56 9.48
N LEU A 265 16.09 -2.22 8.46
CA LEU A 265 15.86 -0.84 8.04
C LEU A 265 14.48 -0.32 8.47
N ARG A 266 13.47 -1.18 8.46
CA ARG A 266 12.10 -0.83 8.79
C ARG A 266 11.46 -2.02 9.52
N ASP A 267 10.72 -1.74 10.58
CA ASP A 267 9.98 -2.77 11.30
C ASP A 267 8.82 -3.28 10.44
N MET A 268 8.54 -4.59 10.47
CA MET A 268 7.54 -5.20 9.62
C MET A 268 6.72 -6.23 10.36
N SER A 269 5.41 -6.16 10.14
CA SER A 269 4.42 -7.13 10.59
C SER A 269 3.72 -7.75 9.39
N THR A 270 3.45 -9.06 9.42
CA THR A 270 2.80 -9.77 8.30
C THR A 270 1.61 -10.56 8.81
N ILE A 271 0.46 -10.36 8.18
CA ILE A 271 -0.75 -11.17 8.37
C ILE A 271 -0.79 -12.19 7.24
N GLU A 272 -0.55 -13.45 7.55
CA GLU A 272 -0.56 -14.57 6.58
C GLU A 272 -1.84 -15.40 6.66
N GLN A 273 -2.50 -15.40 7.83
CA GLN A 273 -3.74 -16.13 8.06
C GLN A 273 -4.94 -15.33 7.53
N PRO A 274 -5.75 -15.93 6.63
CA PRO A 274 -7.01 -15.33 6.22
C PRO A 274 -8.03 -15.38 7.38
N PRO A 275 -8.97 -14.41 7.48
CA PRO A 275 -10.13 -14.52 8.35
C PRO A 275 -10.95 -15.79 8.05
N GLN A 276 -11.67 -16.30 9.07
CA GLN A 276 -12.39 -17.58 8.99
C GLN A 276 -13.42 -17.64 7.83
N ASP A 277 -14.04 -16.51 7.48
CA ASP A 277 -15.09 -16.45 6.44
C ASP A 277 -14.54 -16.17 5.03
N ARG A 278 -13.22 -16.14 4.85
CA ARG A 278 -12.62 -15.88 3.55
C ARG A 278 -12.32 -17.19 2.81
N TYR A 279 -13.15 -17.49 1.83
CA TYR A 279 -12.87 -18.57 0.90
C TYR A 279 -11.85 -18.13 -0.16
N PRO A 280 -10.90 -19.00 -0.53
CA PRO A 280 -9.93 -18.69 -1.58
C PRO A 280 -10.65 -18.49 -2.93
N VAL A 281 -10.22 -17.46 -3.67
CA VAL A 281 -10.73 -17.21 -5.03
C VAL A 281 -10.19 -18.28 -5.97
N GLN A 282 -11.08 -19.03 -6.64
CA GLN A 282 -10.70 -19.97 -7.68
C GLN A 282 -10.32 -19.21 -8.95
N THR A 283 -9.05 -19.26 -9.32
CA THR A 283 -8.53 -18.57 -10.49
C THR A 283 -8.36 -19.58 -11.64
N PHE A 284 -8.95 -19.25 -12.78
CA PHE A 284 -8.82 -20.02 -14.00
C PHE A 284 -8.09 -19.22 -15.07
N VAL A 285 -7.10 -19.80 -15.72
CA VAL A 285 -6.40 -19.22 -16.87
C VAL A 285 -6.73 -20.08 -18.08
N LEU A 286 -7.62 -19.59 -18.92
CA LEU A 286 -8.20 -20.33 -20.04
C LEU A 286 -8.11 -19.49 -21.33
N GLU A 287 -8.14 -20.15 -22.49
CA GLU A 287 -8.41 -19.46 -23.74
C GLU A 287 -9.83 -18.86 -23.70
N HIS A 288 -9.99 -17.70 -24.34
CA HIS A 288 -11.26 -17.00 -24.38
C HIS A 288 -12.32 -17.87 -25.08
N GLN A 289 -13.35 -18.24 -24.34
CA GLN A 289 -14.51 -19.00 -24.83
C GLN A 289 -15.76 -18.37 -24.21
N ASP A 290 -16.66 -17.86 -25.06
CA ASP A 290 -17.87 -17.16 -24.63
C ASP A 290 -18.76 -18.03 -23.75
N GLY A 291 -18.87 -19.32 -24.05
CA GLY A 291 -19.69 -20.27 -23.27
C GLY A 291 -19.22 -20.43 -21.81
N ILE A 292 -17.91 -20.46 -21.56
CA ILE A 292 -17.33 -20.56 -20.21
C ILE A 292 -17.55 -19.27 -19.43
N LEU A 293 -17.40 -18.12 -20.09
CA LEU A 293 -17.63 -16.82 -19.49
C LEU A 293 -19.11 -16.65 -19.10
N ASP A 294 -20.01 -16.99 -20.01
CA ASP A 294 -21.46 -16.89 -19.78
C ASP A 294 -21.91 -17.79 -18.62
N GLU A 295 -21.41 -19.02 -18.56
CA GLU A 295 -21.69 -19.93 -17.45
C GLU A 295 -21.16 -19.40 -16.12
N ALA A 296 -19.92 -18.88 -16.08
CA ALA A 296 -19.32 -18.29 -14.87
C ALA A 296 -20.13 -17.08 -14.39
N MET A 297 -20.52 -16.18 -15.31
CA MET A 297 -21.35 -15.02 -14.99
C MET A 297 -22.72 -15.41 -14.45
N ARG A 298 -23.41 -16.37 -15.10
CA ARG A 298 -24.72 -16.87 -14.67
C ARG A 298 -24.66 -17.50 -13.27
N ARG A 299 -23.61 -18.29 -13.01
CA ARG A 299 -23.40 -18.91 -11.70
C ARG A 299 -23.23 -17.87 -10.59
N GLU A 300 -22.46 -16.81 -10.86
CA GLU A 300 -22.23 -15.74 -9.90
C GLU A 300 -23.50 -14.92 -9.62
N LEU A 301 -24.23 -14.57 -10.69
CA LEU A 301 -25.50 -13.84 -10.57
C LEU A 301 -26.57 -14.68 -9.86
N ALA A 302 -26.61 -15.99 -10.08
CA ALA A 302 -27.58 -16.88 -9.45
C ALA A 302 -27.44 -16.95 -7.91
N ARG A 303 -26.23 -16.75 -7.40
CA ARG A 303 -25.98 -16.66 -5.94
C ARG A 303 -26.12 -15.25 -5.38
N GLY A 304 -26.57 -14.28 -6.18
CA GLY A 304 -26.72 -12.86 -5.78
C GLY A 304 -25.40 -12.08 -5.77
N GLY A 305 -24.34 -12.62 -6.36
CA GLY A 305 -23.05 -11.96 -6.49
C GLY A 305 -23.01 -10.89 -7.58
N GLN A 306 -21.87 -10.20 -7.68
CA GLN A 306 -21.60 -9.18 -8.70
C GLN A 306 -20.47 -9.66 -9.63
N VAL A 307 -20.55 -9.29 -10.89
CA VAL A 307 -19.57 -9.63 -11.90
C VAL A 307 -18.87 -8.38 -12.43
N TYR A 308 -17.53 -8.38 -12.42
CA TYR A 308 -16.71 -7.37 -13.09
C TYR A 308 -16.04 -7.99 -14.30
N TYR A 309 -16.37 -7.49 -15.49
CA TYR A 309 -15.74 -7.90 -16.75
C TYR A 309 -14.74 -6.82 -17.19
N LEU A 310 -13.46 -7.17 -17.19
CA LEU A 310 -12.40 -6.29 -17.66
C LEU A 310 -11.90 -6.77 -19.02
N HIS A 311 -12.02 -5.94 -20.05
CA HIS A 311 -11.55 -6.21 -21.39
C HIS A 311 -10.58 -5.13 -21.86
N ASN A 312 -9.36 -5.51 -22.21
CA ASN A 312 -8.37 -4.62 -22.78
C ASN A 312 -8.56 -4.57 -24.30
N LEU A 313 -9.32 -3.59 -24.79
CA LEU A 313 -9.40 -3.29 -26.20
C LEU A 313 -8.13 -2.58 -26.66
N SER A 314 -7.30 -3.24 -27.44
CA SER A 314 -6.29 -2.59 -28.26
C SER A 314 -7.02 -1.84 -29.39
N LEU A 315 -6.62 -0.58 -29.68
CA LEU A 315 -7.17 0.22 -30.77
C LEU A 315 -7.10 -0.48 -32.16
N ILE A 316 -6.29 -1.53 -32.29
CA ILE A 316 -6.13 -2.37 -33.50
C ILE A 316 -7.31 -3.34 -33.69
N HIS A 317 -8.13 -3.56 -32.68
CA HIS A 317 -9.25 -4.48 -32.70
C HIS A 317 -10.63 -3.82 -32.68
N ILE A 318 -10.70 -2.51 -32.91
CA ILE A 318 -11.96 -1.84 -33.26
C ILE A 318 -12.22 -2.17 -34.74
N SER A 319 -12.58 -3.42 -35.02
CA SER A 319 -13.25 -3.75 -36.27
C SER A 319 -14.63 -3.12 -36.23
N GLU A 320 -15.02 -2.49 -37.29
CA GLU A 320 -16.31 -1.82 -37.49
C GLU A 320 -17.46 -2.69 -37.00
N PRO A 321 -18.47 -2.09 -36.32
CA PRO A 321 -19.69 -2.83 -36.00
C PRO A 321 -20.35 -3.26 -37.30
N THR A 322 -20.41 -4.57 -37.52
CA THR A 322 -21.26 -5.15 -38.56
C THR A 322 -22.73 -5.01 -38.19
#